data_f975b729f3e16b3e6815f597b7e63184
#
_entry.id   f975b729f3e16b3e6815f597b7e63184
#
_cell.length_a   1.000
_cell.length_b   1.000
_cell.length_c   1.000
_cell.angle_alpha   90.00
_cell.angle_beta   90.00
_cell.angle_gamma   90.00
#
_symmetry.space_group_name_H-M   'P 1'
#
loop_
_entity.id
_entity.type
_entity.pdbx_description
1 polymer ?
#
loop_
_entity_poly.entity_id
_entity_poly.type
_entity_poly.pdbx_seq_one_letter_code
_entity_poly.pdbx_strand_id
1 'polypeptide(L)'
;GYSIFPGGVVFPMLCLVFLYISLYVLINRYWFTTILIVFSSIFFVVANAVKFSMRGEPILPSDLVWLSQPSVLFSFVDISFMFIVIAVAVGLSVTYILGRRYIYTGKIIRSTIIRYLTLLALVLFGYKVYSIFDHKENGVISEKVPVITLLNNFEDTKWLGNSINARYRSLAYVWFNQLTTEVMIKPEGYSKEKMLEIEKKYSMQASEINQTRNEFVDQQTIIYVLSESFSDPSRIEGVTISRNPIPNIQDIKSKVTSGLMKSDGYGGGTANMEFQTLTGLPFYNISPTVSVLYSDVAPKMQPLISISDSFEPKNKEIIHFESKINYSRDVIYNRLDFDKFVSIDDKKEYNVGYQEIHVSDQSTYNAVLKDLNPKQSQFFSVITMQNHAPFVAGEPSDV
;
A
#
# COMPACT_ATOMS: atom_id res chain seq x y z
N GLY A 1 -2.93 26.18 12.60
CA GLY A 1 -4.17 26.01 11.86
C GLY A 1 -3.92 25.26 10.57
N TYR A 2 -4.70 24.22 10.30
CA TYR A 2 -4.51 23.42 9.10
C TYR A 2 -5.26 24.10 7.95
N SER A 3 -4.54 24.55 6.95
CA SER A 3 -5.14 25.11 5.73
C SER A 3 -5.64 23.97 4.86
N ILE A 4 -6.95 23.93 4.61
CA ILE A 4 -7.53 23.05 3.59
C ILE A 4 -7.60 23.85 2.30
N PHE A 5 -7.20 23.27 1.18
CA PHE A 5 -7.31 23.95 -0.10
C PHE A 5 -8.78 24.19 -0.47
N PRO A 6 -9.12 25.33 -1.08
CA PRO A 6 -10.52 25.67 -1.34
C PRO A 6 -11.31 24.59 -2.06
N GLY A 7 -10.72 23.90 -3.02
CA GLY A 7 -11.34 22.77 -3.71
C GLY A 7 -11.51 21.51 -2.84
N GLY A 8 -10.74 21.38 -1.76
CA GLY A 8 -10.72 20.22 -0.88
C GLY A 8 -12.00 19.97 -0.10
N VAL A 9 -12.87 20.97 0.02
CA VAL A 9 -14.21 20.81 0.61
C VAL A 9 -15.30 20.72 -0.45
N VAL A 10 -15.24 21.60 -1.44
CA VAL A 10 -16.31 21.70 -2.46
C VAL A 10 -16.35 20.46 -3.35
N PHE A 11 -15.20 19.97 -3.80
CA PHE A 11 -15.14 18.83 -4.71
C PHE A 11 -15.71 17.53 -4.11
N PRO A 12 -15.32 17.08 -2.91
CA PRO A 12 -15.90 15.87 -2.32
C PRO A 12 -17.39 16.03 -2.01
N MET A 13 -17.87 17.22 -1.64
CA MET A 13 -19.30 17.46 -1.49
C MET A 13 -20.07 17.25 -2.79
N LEU A 14 -19.55 17.77 -3.91
CA LEU A 14 -20.16 17.54 -5.23
C LEU A 14 -20.11 16.05 -5.62
N CYS A 15 -19.02 15.35 -5.33
CA CYS A 15 -18.91 13.91 -5.58
C CYS A 15 -19.94 13.12 -4.76
N LEU A 16 -20.15 13.45 -3.48
CA LEU A 16 -21.14 12.81 -2.63
C LEU A 16 -22.57 13.09 -3.12
N VAL A 17 -22.89 14.33 -3.47
CA VAL A 17 -24.21 14.70 -4.04
C VAL A 17 -24.46 13.91 -5.33
N PHE A 18 -23.47 13.85 -6.21
CA PHE A 18 -23.57 13.08 -7.45
C PHE A 18 -23.79 11.59 -7.18
N LEU A 19 -23.03 11.01 -6.25
CA LEU A 19 -23.17 9.61 -5.85
C LEU A 19 -24.57 9.33 -5.29
N TYR A 20 -25.05 10.19 -4.40
CA TYR A 20 -26.37 10.00 -3.78
C TYR A 20 -27.50 10.14 -4.79
N ILE A 21 -27.45 11.14 -5.66
CA ILE A 21 -28.42 11.29 -6.76
C ILE A 21 -28.40 10.04 -7.64
N SER A 22 -27.23 9.55 -8.00
CA SER A 22 -27.07 8.35 -8.82
C SER A 22 -27.69 7.11 -8.14
N LEU A 23 -27.49 6.92 -6.85
CA LEU A 23 -28.12 5.84 -6.09
C LEU A 23 -29.63 5.98 -6.01
N TYR A 24 -30.17 7.19 -5.82
CA TYR A 24 -31.60 7.41 -5.81
C TYR A 24 -32.25 7.09 -7.17
N VAL A 25 -31.62 7.44 -8.26
CA VAL A 25 -32.13 7.15 -9.61
C VAL A 25 -31.96 5.65 -9.92
N LEU A 26 -30.84 5.06 -9.53
CA LEU A 26 -30.52 3.64 -9.78
C LEU A 26 -31.46 2.70 -9.03
N ILE A 27 -31.68 2.91 -7.75
CA ILE A 27 -32.51 2.06 -6.88
C ILE A 27 -33.99 2.42 -7.06
N ASN A 28 -34.27 3.71 -7.27
CA ASN A 28 -35.60 4.26 -7.49
C ASN A 28 -36.61 3.94 -6.37
N ARG A 29 -36.16 3.92 -5.12
CA ARG A 29 -36.96 3.70 -3.91
C ARG A 29 -36.48 4.65 -2.80
N TYR A 30 -37.25 5.72 -2.53
CA TYR A 30 -36.79 6.82 -1.68
C TYR A 30 -36.29 6.34 -0.32
N TRP A 31 -37.19 5.76 0.50
CA TRP A 31 -36.85 5.39 1.87
C TRP A 31 -35.74 4.32 1.98
N PHE A 32 -35.82 3.30 1.13
CA PHE A 32 -34.80 2.26 1.08
C PHE A 32 -33.40 2.82 0.71
N THR A 33 -33.36 3.68 -0.30
CA THR A 33 -32.12 4.30 -0.74
C THR A 33 -31.53 5.20 0.35
N THR A 34 -32.40 5.96 1.07
CA THR A 34 -31.95 6.81 2.17
C THR A 34 -31.25 5.98 3.27
N ILE A 35 -31.88 4.91 3.70
CA ILE A 35 -31.29 4.01 4.72
C ILE A 35 -29.99 3.39 4.24
N LEU A 36 -29.95 2.93 2.99
CA LEU A 36 -28.74 2.37 2.39
C LEU A 36 -27.59 3.39 2.34
N ILE A 37 -27.90 4.63 1.93
CA ILE A 37 -26.89 5.72 1.90
C ILE A 37 -26.35 5.98 3.31
N VAL A 38 -27.23 6.09 4.30
CA VAL A 38 -26.82 6.33 5.70
C VAL A 38 -25.94 5.19 6.19
N PHE A 39 -26.35 3.95 5.98
CA PHE A 39 -25.56 2.77 6.34
C PHE A 39 -24.19 2.77 5.68
N SER A 40 -24.15 2.92 4.36
CA SER A 40 -22.90 2.89 3.59
C SER A 40 -21.96 4.04 4.00
N SER A 41 -22.51 5.22 4.31
CA SER A 41 -21.72 6.37 4.74
C SER A 41 -21.11 6.13 6.13
N ILE A 42 -21.88 5.64 7.09
CA ILE A 42 -21.38 5.30 8.43
C ILE A 42 -20.30 4.20 8.31
N PHE A 43 -20.61 3.14 7.57
CA PHE A 43 -19.66 2.04 7.36
C PHE A 43 -18.34 2.53 6.77
N PHE A 44 -18.42 3.36 5.72
CA PHE A 44 -17.22 3.91 5.07
C PHE A 44 -16.40 4.78 6.03
N VAL A 45 -17.03 5.67 6.78
CA VAL A 45 -16.34 6.55 7.73
C VAL A 45 -15.62 5.74 8.80
N VAL A 46 -16.29 4.72 9.36
CA VAL A 46 -15.69 3.89 10.40
C VAL A 46 -14.58 3.00 9.84
N ALA A 47 -14.80 2.37 8.69
CA ALA A 47 -13.77 1.58 8.02
C ALA A 47 -12.53 2.43 7.66
N ASN A 48 -12.75 3.66 7.19
CA ASN A 48 -11.66 4.60 6.91
C ASN A 48 -10.91 5.00 8.18
N ALA A 49 -11.60 5.23 9.30
CA ALA A 49 -10.97 5.55 10.57
C ALA A 49 -10.13 4.38 11.10
N VAL A 50 -10.63 3.15 10.99
CA VAL A 50 -9.89 1.93 11.36
C VAL A 50 -8.63 1.79 10.50
N LYS A 51 -8.75 1.86 9.18
CA LYS A 51 -7.56 1.78 8.31
C LYS A 51 -6.56 2.89 8.63
N PHE A 52 -7.04 4.10 8.84
CA PHE A 52 -6.17 5.24 9.14
C PHE A 52 -5.42 5.05 10.47
N SER A 53 -6.07 4.51 11.51
CA SER A 53 -5.42 4.22 12.79
C SER A 53 -4.36 3.13 12.70
N MET A 54 -4.53 2.17 11.77
CA MET A 54 -3.62 1.04 11.60
C MET A 54 -2.44 1.34 10.68
N ARG A 55 -2.67 2.13 9.62
CA ARG A 55 -1.69 2.32 8.54
C ARG A 55 -1.32 3.79 8.26
N GLY A 56 -1.93 4.76 8.96
CA GLY A 56 -1.73 6.18 8.68
C GLY A 56 -2.25 6.63 7.31
N GLU A 57 -3.00 5.77 6.61
CA GLU A 57 -3.54 6.04 5.29
C GLU A 57 -5.06 5.85 5.22
N PRO A 58 -5.78 6.70 4.46
CA PRO A 58 -7.21 6.51 4.23
C PRO A 58 -7.46 5.29 3.33
N ILE A 59 -8.75 4.90 3.20
CA ILE A 59 -9.12 3.88 2.21
C ILE A 59 -8.87 4.42 0.80
N LEU A 60 -8.17 3.63 -0.01
CA LEU A 60 -7.78 3.93 -1.38
C LEU A 60 -8.43 2.96 -2.38
N PRO A 61 -8.56 3.31 -3.67
CA PRO A 61 -9.02 2.37 -4.69
C PRO A 61 -8.20 1.08 -4.77
N SER A 62 -6.90 1.13 -4.48
CA SER A 62 -6.04 -0.04 -4.41
C SER A 62 -6.45 -1.04 -3.32
N ASP A 63 -7.14 -0.59 -2.27
CA ASP A 63 -7.63 -1.48 -1.21
C ASP A 63 -8.78 -2.39 -1.67
N LEU A 64 -9.41 -2.11 -2.81
CA LEU A 64 -10.45 -2.98 -3.36
C LEU A 64 -9.92 -4.39 -3.65
N VAL A 65 -8.62 -4.55 -3.83
CA VAL A 65 -7.99 -5.87 -3.98
C VAL A 65 -8.25 -6.78 -2.76
N TRP A 66 -8.36 -6.19 -1.57
CA TRP A 66 -8.63 -6.92 -0.33
C TRP A 66 -10.03 -7.54 -0.26
N LEU A 67 -10.97 -7.04 -1.08
CA LEU A 67 -12.30 -7.65 -1.20
C LEU A 67 -12.25 -9.05 -1.81
N SER A 68 -11.18 -9.37 -2.53
CA SER A 68 -10.93 -10.73 -3.05
C SER A 68 -10.39 -11.69 -1.97
N GLN A 69 -9.98 -11.15 -0.81
CA GLN A 69 -9.41 -11.91 0.31
C GLN A 69 -10.14 -11.58 1.63
N PRO A 70 -11.43 -11.96 1.77
CA PRO A 70 -12.25 -11.57 2.93
C PRO A 70 -11.67 -12.03 4.28
N SER A 71 -11.07 -13.22 4.34
CA SER A 71 -10.45 -13.75 5.56
C SER A 71 -9.35 -12.84 6.11
N VAL A 72 -8.58 -12.24 5.20
CA VAL A 72 -7.53 -11.27 5.51
C VAL A 72 -8.13 -9.98 6.06
N LEU A 73 -9.18 -9.50 5.40
CA LEU A 73 -9.88 -8.28 5.81
C LEU A 73 -10.45 -8.42 7.23
N PHE A 74 -11.05 -9.58 7.53
CA PHE A 74 -11.62 -9.87 8.86
C PHE A 74 -10.56 -10.09 9.94
N SER A 75 -9.35 -10.51 9.61
CA SER A 75 -8.27 -10.67 10.60
C SER A 75 -7.74 -9.34 11.14
N PHE A 76 -7.92 -8.26 10.38
CA PHE A 76 -7.55 -6.90 10.82
C PHE A 76 -8.66 -6.16 11.57
N VAL A 77 -9.87 -6.69 11.53
CA VAL A 77 -11.03 -6.02 12.13
C VAL A 77 -11.21 -6.50 13.57
N ASP A 78 -11.05 -5.58 14.53
CA ASP A 78 -11.38 -5.85 15.92
C ASP A 78 -12.84 -6.31 16.03
N ILE A 79 -13.07 -7.32 16.86
CA ILE A 79 -14.41 -7.88 17.08
C ILE A 79 -15.42 -6.82 17.55
N SER A 80 -14.95 -5.83 18.31
CA SER A 80 -15.76 -4.69 18.76
C SER A 80 -16.31 -3.88 17.58
N PHE A 81 -15.51 -3.72 16.52
CA PHE A 81 -15.93 -3.05 15.30
C PHE A 81 -17.05 -3.82 14.58
N MET A 82 -16.94 -5.14 14.52
CA MET A 82 -18.00 -5.98 13.94
C MET A 82 -19.33 -5.80 14.69
N PHE A 83 -19.28 -5.74 16.02
CA PHE A 83 -20.48 -5.46 16.83
C PHE A 83 -21.09 -4.09 16.54
N ILE A 84 -20.27 -3.06 16.36
CA ILE A 84 -20.76 -1.72 15.99
C ILE A 84 -21.46 -1.76 14.63
N VAL A 85 -20.85 -2.39 13.62
CA VAL A 85 -21.44 -2.51 12.28
C VAL A 85 -22.79 -3.26 12.33
N ILE A 86 -22.84 -4.37 13.06
CA ILE A 86 -24.06 -5.15 13.24
C ILE A 86 -25.13 -4.32 13.96
N ALA A 87 -24.78 -3.62 15.05
CA ALA A 87 -25.71 -2.78 15.78
C ALA A 87 -26.27 -1.64 14.91
N VAL A 88 -25.44 -1.00 14.10
CA VAL A 88 -25.86 0.02 13.13
C VAL A 88 -26.80 -0.59 12.08
N ALA A 89 -26.45 -1.76 11.52
CA ALA A 89 -27.29 -2.45 10.54
C ALA A 89 -28.67 -2.81 11.11
N VAL A 90 -28.70 -3.35 12.32
CA VAL A 90 -29.94 -3.68 13.02
C VAL A 90 -30.75 -2.41 13.30
N GLY A 91 -30.14 -1.37 13.86
CA GLY A 91 -30.80 -0.10 14.16
C GLY A 91 -31.40 0.55 12.92
N LEU A 92 -30.67 0.58 11.82
CA LEU A 92 -31.17 1.11 10.54
C LEU A 92 -32.25 0.23 9.91
N SER A 93 -32.18 -1.10 10.09
CA SER A 93 -33.23 -2.01 9.64
C SER A 93 -34.54 -1.77 10.42
N VAL A 94 -34.46 -1.61 11.73
CA VAL A 94 -35.61 -1.24 12.57
C VAL A 94 -36.15 0.12 12.14
N THR A 95 -35.29 1.11 11.93
CA THR A 95 -35.68 2.45 11.46
C THR A 95 -36.37 2.37 10.09
N TYR A 96 -35.87 1.53 9.19
CA TYR A 96 -36.54 1.29 7.90
C TYR A 96 -37.94 0.71 8.06
N ILE A 97 -38.08 -0.34 8.90
CA ILE A 97 -39.38 -1.02 9.13
C ILE A 97 -40.40 -0.08 9.77
N LEU A 98 -39.99 0.65 10.78
CA LEU A 98 -40.86 1.59 11.47
C LEU A 98 -41.21 2.80 10.61
N GLY A 99 -40.18 3.36 9.94
CA GLY A 99 -40.31 4.56 9.12
C GLY A 99 -41.16 4.36 7.86
N ARG A 100 -41.28 3.14 7.33
CA ARG A 100 -42.04 2.86 6.11
C ARG A 100 -43.55 3.19 6.24
N ARG A 101 -44.03 3.36 7.44
CA ARG A 101 -45.43 3.78 7.69
C ARG A 101 -45.65 5.29 7.53
N TYR A 102 -44.56 6.07 7.70
CA TYR A 102 -44.61 7.53 7.74
C TYR A 102 -43.85 8.18 6.55
N ILE A 103 -42.94 7.47 5.95
CA ILE A 103 -42.05 7.98 4.92
C ILE A 103 -42.37 7.34 3.57
N TYR A 104 -42.24 8.13 2.51
CA TYR A 104 -42.51 7.68 1.15
C TYR A 104 -41.60 6.53 0.73
N THR A 105 -42.21 5.40 0.41
CA THR A 105 -41.49 4.17 -0.02
C THR A 105 -41.59 3.89 -1.50
N GLY A 106 -42.35 4.72 -2.23
CA GLY A 106 -42.62 4.53 -3.66
C GLY A 106 -41.45 4.84 -4.59
N LYS A 107 -41.74 4.76 -5.87
CA LYS A 107 -40.78 5.11 -6.94
C LYS A 107 -40.57 6.61 -6.98
N ILE A 108 -39.31 7.06 -7.03
CA ILE A 108 -38.93 8.46 -7.17
C ILE A 108 -39.26 8.95 -8.58
N ILE A 109 -38.84 8.19 -9.59
CA ILE A 109 -39.12 8.44 -10.99
C ILE A 109 -40.10 7.38 -11.48
N ARG A 110 -41.34 7.81 -11.80
CA ARG A 110 -42.42 6.91 -12.26
C ARG A 110 -42.22 6.44 -13.70
N SER A 111 -41.76 7.35 -14.58
CA SER A 111 -41.50 7.05 -15.98
C SER A 111 -40.20 6.28 -16.15
N THR A 112 -40.28 5.10 -16.70
CA THR A 112 -39.12 4.24 -16.99
C THR A 112 -38.17 4.90 -17.99
N ILE A 113 -38.70 5.57 -18.98
CA ILE A 113 -37.91 6.28 -20.03
C ILE A 113 -37.12 7.42 -19.38
N ILE A 114 -37.77 8.26 -18.57
CA ILE A 114 -37.09 9.38 -17.90
C ILE A 114 -35.99 8.85 -16.98
N ARG A 115 -36.24 7.76 -16.26
CA ARG A 115 -35.25 7.14 -15.39
C ARG A 115 -34.01 6.70 -16.14
N TYR A 116 -34.16 5.99 -17.27
CA TYR A 116 -33.03 5.55 -18.07
C TYR A 116 -32.28 6.71 -18.74
N LEU A 117 -32.97 7.72 -19.20
CA LEU A 117 -32.34 8.93 -19.72
C LEU A 117 -31.53 9.65 -18.63
N THR A 118 -32.08 9.74 -17.41
CA THR A 118 -31.36 10.33 -16.27
C THR A 118 -30.14 9.50 -15.91
N LEU A 119 -30.24 8.16 -15.86
CA LEU A 119 -29.11 7.29 -15.61
C LEU A 119 -28.02 7.47 -16.69
N LEU A 120 -28.40 7.52 -17.95
CA LEU A 120 -27.46 7.78 -19.04
C LEU A 120 -26.76 9.13 -18.87
N ALA A 121 -27.51 10.20 -18.55
CA ALA A 121 -26.93 11.52 -18.31
C ALA A 121 -25.95 11.52 -17.12
N LEU A 122 -26.27 10.81 -16.03
CA LEU A 122 -25.37 10.64 -14.89
C LEU A 122 -24.10 9.87 -15.26
N VAL A 123 -24.20 8.80 -16.04
CA VAL A 123 -23.05 8.04 -16.53
C VAL A 123 -22.18 8.92 -17.42
N LEU A 124 -22.75 9.66 -18.35
CA LEU A 124 -22.01 10.57 -19.24
C LEU A 124 -21.31 11.68 -18.45
N PHE A 125 -21.98 12.24 -17.43
CA PHE A 125 -21.39 13.24 -16.56
C PHE A 125 -20.24 12.66 -15.74
N GLY A 126 -20.41 11.48 -15.13
CA GLY A 126 -19.36 10.77 -14.38
C GLY A 126 -18.15 10.46 -15.26
N TYR A 127 -18.41 9.97 -16.49
CA TYR A 127 -17.35 9.75 -17.47
C TYR A 127 -16.62 11.04 -17.85
N LYS A 128 -17.34 12.15 -17.98
CA LYS A 128 -16.70 13.46 -18.26
C LYS A 128 -15.77 13.90 -17.11
N VAL A 129 -16.21 13.72 -15.85
CA VAL A 129 -15.36 14.02 -14.69
C VAL A 129 -14.14 13.11 -14.68
N TYR A 130 -14.31 11.80 -14.88
CA TYR A 130 -13.21 10.84 -15.00
C TYR A 130 -12.23 11.27 -16.11
N SER A 131 -12.72 11.58 -17.30
CA SER A 131 -11.90 12.02 -18.44
C SER A 131 -11.08 13.29 -18.16
N ILE A 132 -11.58 14.20 -17.33
CA ILE A 132 -10.83 15.40 -16.92
C ILE A 132 -9.59 15.01 -16.10
N PHE A 133 -9.73 14.05 -15.21
CA PHE A 133 -8.60 13.54 -14.42
C PHE A 133 -7.65 12.67 -15.24
N ASP A 134 -8.17 11.94 -16.22
CA ASP A 134 -7.40 11.06 -17.10
C ASP A 134 -6.50 11.85 -18.07
N HIS A 135 -6.98 13.01 -18.57
CA HIS A 135 -6.24 13.88 -19.48
C HIS A 135 -5.47 15.01 -18.78
N LYS A 136 -5.05 14.80 -17.55
CA LYS A 136 -4.16 15.75 -16.86
C LYS A 136 -2.74 15.66 -17.42
N GLU A 137 -2.13 16.81 -17.66
CA GLU A 137 -0.75 16.93 -18.13
C GLU A 137 0.18 17.15 -16.93
N ASN A 138 1.21 16.34 -16.77
CA ASN A 138 2.15 16.40 -15.64
C ASN A 138 1.45 16.43 -14.27
N GLY A 139 0.31 15.75 -14.17
CA GLY A 139 -0.50 15.72 -12.95
C GLY A 139 -1.29 16.99 -12.67
N VAL A 140 -1.37 17.93 -13.62
CA VAL A 140 -2.14 19.18 -13.53
C VAL A 140 -3.41 19.04 -14.38
N ILE A 141 -4.55 19.37 -13.79
CA ILE A 141 -5.85 19.39 -14.47
C ILE A 141 -5.93 20.68 -15.29
N SER A 142 -6.51 20.61 -16.50
CA SER A 142 -6.65 21.79 -17.35
C SER A 142 -7.34 22.97 -16.66
N GLU A 143 -6.76 24.16 -16.79
CA GLU A 143 -7.29 25.42 -16.20
C GLU A 143 -8.70 25.81 -16.68
N LYS A 144 -9.20 25.18 -17.73
CA LYS A 144 -10.52 25.45 -18.30
C LYS A 144 -11.68 24.81 -17.53
N VAL A 145 -11.39 24.05 -16.46
CA VAL A 145 -12.43 23.36 -15.68
C VAL A 145 -12.66 24.08 -14.37
N PRO A 146 -13.73 24.87 -14.23
CA PRO A 146 -14.00 25.59 -12.99
C PRO A 146 -14.20 24.62 -11.82
N VAL A 147 -13.93 25.04 -10.61
CA VAL A 147 -13.98 24.27 -9.36
C VAL A 147 -12.88 23.20 -9.27
N ILE A 148 -12.73 22.33 -10.28
CA ILE A 148 -11.72 21.26 -10.28
C ILE A 148 -10.30 21.85 -10.35
N THR A 149 -10.13 22.93 -11.13
CA THR A 149 -8.84 23.66 -11.21
C THR A 149 -8.39 24.26 -9.87
N LEU A 150 -9.31 24.54 -8.97
CA LEU A 150 -8.94 24.98 -7.61
C LEU A 150 -8.13 23.94 -6.84
N LEU A 151 -8.18 22.67 -7.26
CA LEU A 151 -7.38 21.58 -6.68
C LEU A 151 -5.93 21.59 -7.18
N ASN A 152 -5.64 22.30 -8.26
CA ASN A 152 -4.29 22.42 -8.85
C ASN A 152 -3.45 23.54 -8.25
N ASN A 153 -4.11 24.59 -7.73
CA ASN A 153 -3.52 25.92 -7.58
C ASN A 153 -2.65 26.08 -6.32
N PHE A 154 -2.28 25.00 -5.70
CA PHE A 154 -1.43 25.03 -4.52
C PHE A 154 -0.26 24.10 -4.73
N GLU A 155 0.84 24.38 -4.08
CA GLU A 155 2.13 23.72 -4.20
C GLU A 155 2.05 22.22 -4.47
N ASP A 156 3.00 21.69 -5.21
CA ASP A 156 3.10 20.27 -5.51
C ASP A 156 3.21 19.45 -4.22
N THR A 157 2.09 18.92 -3.77
CA THR A 157 2.00 18.09 -2.57
C THR A 157 2.08 16.61 -2.88
N LYS A 158 2.37 16.20 -4.13
CA LYS A 158 2.40 14.79 -4.53
C LYS A 158 3.42 13.99 -3.74
N TRP A 159 4.55 14.61 -3.43
CA TRP A 159 5.62 14.01 -2.63
C TRP A 159 5.23 13.73 -1.17
N LEU A 160 4.17 14.37 -0.67
CA LEU A 160 3.69 14.19 0.71
C LEU A 160 2.86 12.90 0.90
N GLY A 161 2.60 12.14 -0.16
CA GLY A 161 1.84 10.89 -0.10
C GLY A 161 0.33 11.08 -0.03
N ASN A 162 -0.39 9.95 -0.07
CA ASN A 162 -1.85 9.91 -0.18
C ASN A 162 -2.57 10.49 1.03
N SER A 163 -2.06 10.26 2.23
CA SER A 163 -2.69 10.72 3.48
C SER A 163 -2.77 12.24 3.55
N ILE A 164 -1.68 12.91 3.22
CA ILE A 164 -1.62 14.36 3.25
C ILE A 164 -2.42 14.96 2.09
N ASN A 165 -2.33 14.36 0.91
CA ASN A 165 -3.17 14.79 -0.23
C ASN A 165 -4.67 14.61 0.05
N ALA A 166 -5.07 13.51 0.70
CA ALA A 166 -6.46 13.33 1.12
C ALA A 166 -6.92 14.40 2.12
N ARG A 167 -6.03 14.87 2.98
CA ARG A 167 -6.31 15.93 3.95
C ARG A 167 -6.43 17.31 3.32
N TYR A 168 -5.51 17.69 2.42
CA TYR A 168 -5.48 19.02 1.83
C TYR A 168 -6.38 19.16 0.60
N ARG A 169 -6.44 18.15 -0.24
CA ARG A 169 -7.18 18.16 -1.51
C ARG A 169 -8.48 17.37 -1.49
N SER A 170 -8.64 16.46 -0.58
CA SER A 170 -9.73 15.53 -0.32
C SER A 170 -9.47 14.09 -0.75
N LEU A 171 -10.16 13.18 -0.07
CA LEU A 171 -10.13 11.75 -0.42
C LEU A 171 -10.66 11.49 -1.84
N ALA A 172 -11.71 12.22 -2.27
CA ALA A 172 -12.26 12.09 -3.61
C ALA A 172 -11.20 12.46 -4.69
N TYR A 173 -10.40 13.49 -4.46
CA TYR A 173 -9.29 13.84 -5.36
C TYR A 173 -8.28 12.71 -5.47
N VAL A 174 -7.84 12.15 -4.32
CA VAL A 174 -6.88 11.04 -4.30
C VAL A 174 -7.43 9.82 -5.04
N TRP A 175 -8.72 9.51 -4.86
CA TRP A 175 -9.37 8.41 -5.56
C TRP A 175 -9.39 8.60 -7.08
N PHE A 176 -9.84 9.76 -7.56
CA PHE A 176 -9.82 10.05 -8.99
C PHE A 176 -8.39 10.02 -9.54
N ASN A 177 -7.44 10.55 -8.78
CA ASN A 177 -6.04 10.55 -9.19
C ASN A 177 -5.49 9.12 -9.33
N GLN A 178 -5.74 8.24 -8.37
CA GLN A 178 -5.31 6.84 -8.44
C GLN A 178 -6.00 6.05 -9.57
N LEU A 179 -7.31 6.25 -9.75
CA LEU A 179 -8.08 5.57 -10.80
C LEU A 179 -7.67 5.98 -12.21
N THR A 180 -7.12 7.18 -12.37
CA THR A 180 -6.73 7.73 -13.68
C THR A 180 -5.22 7.80 -13.89
N THR A 181 -4.41 7.36 -12.94
CA THR A 181 -2.96 7.38 -13.10
C THR A 181 -2.44 6.02 -13.52
N GLU A 182 -1.67 6.01 -14.57
CA GLU A 182 -0.92 4.82 -14.98
C GLU A 182 0.17 4.53 -13.94
N VAL A 183 0.46 3.25 -13.72
CA VAL A 183 1.53 2.81 -12.80
C VAL A 183 2.90 3.30 -13.26
N MET A 184 3.10 3.36 -14.58
CA MET A 184 4.30 3.89 -15.22
C MET A 184 3.88 4.71 -16.43
N ILE A 185 4.49 5.88 -16.59
CA ILE A 185 4.30 6.69 -17.79
C ILE A 185 5.02 6.00 -18.95
N LYS A 186 4.31 5.80 -20.05
CA LYS A 186 4.88 5.24 -21.26
C LYS A 186 5.93 6.20 -21.82
N PRO A 187 7.22 5.80 -21.89
CA PRO A 187 8.26 6.70 -22.37
C PRO A 187 8.11 6.98 -23.88
N GLU A 188 8.66 8.11 -24.31
CA GLU A 188 8.71 8.47 -25.72
C GLU A 188 9.45 7.39 -26.52
N GLY A 189 8.93 7.04 -27.69
CA GLY A 189 9.51 6.00 -28.55
C GLY A 189 9.27 4.56 -28.08
N TYR A 190 8.41 4.34 -27.08
CA TYR A 190 8.05 2.99 -26.64
C TYR A 190 7.33 2.24 -27.75
N SER A 191 7.96 1.21 -28.28
CA SER A 191 7.39 0.31 -29.28
C SER A 191 7.92 -1.12 -29.09
N LYS A 192 7.28 -2.08 -29.73
CA LYS A 192 7.75 -3.48 -29.70
C LYS A 192 9.15 -3.60 -30.27
N GLU A 193 9.42 -2.90 -31.37
CA GLU A 193 10.72 -2.89 -32.04
C GLU A 193 11.81 -2.35 -31.11
N LYS A 194 11.50 -1.27 -30.37
CA LYS A 194 12.45 -0.69 -29.41
C LYS A 194 12.73 -1.62 -28.24
N MET A 195 11.71 -2.34 -27.76
CA MET A 195 11.89 -3.33 -26.69
C MET A 195 12.76 -4.49 -27.15
N LEU A 196 12.58 -5.00 -28.37
CA LEU A 196 13.41 -6.05 -28.93
C LEU A 196 14.87 -5.58 -29.17
N GLU A 197 15.06 -4.32 -29.55
CA GLU A 197 16.41 -3.72 -29.66
C GLU A 197 17.10 -3.69 -28.29
N ILE A 198 16.41 -3.25 -27.26
CA ILE A 198 16.91 -3.18 -25.88
C ILE A 198 17.24 -4.59 -25.36
N GLU A 199 16.34 -5.54 -25.54
CA GLU A 199 16.55 -6.95 -25.19
C GLU A 199 17.80 -7.51 -25.84
N LYS A 200 17.94 -7.36 -27.15
CA LYS A 200 19.11 -7.82 -27.89
C LYS A 200 20.40 -7.18 -27.37
N LYS A 201 20.39 -5.86 -27.15
CA LYS A 201 21.56 -5.12 -26.63
C LYS A 201 22.02 -5.69 -25.28
N TYR A 202 21.11 -5.82 -24.33
CA TYR A 202 21.47 -6.25 -22.97
C TYR A 202 21.73 -7.76 -22.88
N SER A 203 21.10 -8.58 -23.72
CA SER A 203 21.44 -10.01 -23.84
C SER A 203 22.85 -10.22 -24.36
N MET A 204 23.28 -9.42 -25.34
CA MET A 204 24.68 -9.46 -25.82
C MET A 204 25.66 -9.03 -24.73
N GLN A 205 25.38 -7.96 -24.00
CA GLN A 205 26.23 -7.50 -22.89
C GLN A 205 26.31 -8.54 -21.77
N ALA A 206 25.18 -9.14 -21.42
CA ALA A 206 25.12 -10.20 -20.39
C ALA A 206 25.95 -11.42 -20.83
N SER A 207 25.85 -11.82 -22.10
CA SER A 207 26.64 -12.91 -22.67
C SER A 207 28.15 -12.62 -22.63
N GLU A 208 28.56 -11.41 -22.97
CA GLU A 208 29.96 -10.97 -22.89
C GLU A 208 30.48 -10.97 -21.45
N ILE A 209 29.73 -10.42 -20.51
CA ILE A 209 30.09 -10.45 -19.09
C ILE A 209 30.21 -11.88 -18.57
N ASN A 210 29.28 -12.77 -18.96
CA ASN A 210 29.28 -14.16 -18.51
C ASN A 210 30.46 -14.98 -19.02
N GLN A 211 31.11 -14.58 -20.13
CA GLN A 211 32.34 -15.23 -20.59
C GLN A 211 33.50 -15.05 -19.60
N THR A 212 33.48 -14.03 -18.79
CA THR A 212 34.53 -13.73 -17.81
C THR A 212 34.20 -14.15 -16.39
N ARG A 213 32.93 -14.60 -16.16
CA ARG A 213 32.48 -15.06 -14.84
C ARG A 213 32.75 -16.54 -14.68
N ASN A 214 33.56 -16.87 -13.66
CA ASN A 214 33.95 -18.25 -13.35
C ASN A 214 33.43 -18.71 -12.00
N GLU A 215 32.73 -17.82 -11.26
CA GLU A 215 32.22 -18.12 -9.94
C GLU A 215 30.69 -18.31 -10.00
N PHE A 216 30.24 -19.39 -9.39
CA PHE A 216 28.82 -19.75 -9.28
C PHE A 216 28.36 -19.54 -7.84
N VAL A 217 27.05 -19.36 -7.65
CA VAL A 217 26.42 -19.22 -6.33
C VAL A 217 26.34 -20.57 -5.59
N ASP A 218 27.06 -21.58 -6.06
CA ASP A 218 27.10 -22.90 -5.46
C ASP A 218 27.67 -22.85 -4.05
N GLN A 219 26.94 -23.40 -3.08
CA GLN A 219 27.32 -23.50 -1.67
C GLN A 219 27.45 -22.13 -0.96
N GLN A 220 26.86 -21.08 -1.50
CA GLN A 220 26.81 -19.77 -0.84
C GLN A 220 25.45 -19.55 -0.19
N THR A 221 25.46 -18.90 0.96
CA THR A 221 24.24 -18.39 1.58
C THR A 221 24.21 -16.88 1.45
N ILE A 222 23.11 -16.36 0.92
CA ILE A 222 22.84 -14.92 0.85
C ILE A 222 21.73 -14.60 1.84
N ILE A 223 21.99 -13.66 2.73
CA ILE A 223 21.05 -13.21 3.74
C ILE A 223 20.82 -11.72 3.55
N TYR A 224 19.62 -11.34 3.10
CA TYR A 224 19.18 -9.95 3.07
C TYR A 224 18.44 -9.65 4.35
N VAL A 225 18.94 -8.68 5.12
CA VAL A 225 18.30 -8.23 6.35
C VAL A 225 17.80 -6.82 6.16
N LEU A 226 16.49 -6.66 6.22
CA LEU A 226 15.83 -5.38 6.36
C LEU A 226 15.58 -5.15 7.84
N SER A 227 16.42 -4.33 8.48
CA SER A 227 16.26 -3.94 9.87
C SER A 227 15.22 -2.82 9.95
N GLU A 228 14.00 -3.18 10.34
CA GLU A 228 12.84 -2.28 10.36
C GLU A 228 13.09 -1.09 11.28
N SER A 229 12.82 0.12 10.75
CA SER A 229 12.97 1.40 11.47
C SER A 229 14.34 1.65 12.09
N PHE A 230 15.37 0.88 11.68
CA PHE A 230 16.73 1.10 12.17
C PHE A 230 17.29 2.44 11.66
N SER A 231 17.84 3.23 12.58
CA SER A 231 18.49 4.50 12.23
C SER A 231 19.69 4.77 13.16
N ASP A 232 20.61 5.58 12.67
CA ASP A 232 21.72 6.10 13.47
C ASP A 232 21.34 7.50 13.99
N PRO A 233 20.95 7.65 15.27
CA PRO A 233 20.51 8.94 15.80
C PRO A 233 21.62 9.98 15.85
N SER A 234 22.90 9.58 15.79
CA SER A 234 24.04 10.53 15.71
C SER A 234 24.04 11.39 14.44
N ARG A 235 23.27 10.99 13.43
CA ARG A 235 23.14 11.68 12.15
C ARG A 235 22.00 12.70 12.11
N ILE A 236 21.21 12.77 13.17
CA ILE A 236 20.08 13.72 13.23
C ILE A 236 20.65 15.09 13.66
N GLU A 237 20.45 16.11 12.82
CA GLU A 237 20.89 17.46 13.10
C GLU A 237 20.24 18.01 14.38
N GLY A 238 21.05 18.59 15.26
CA GLY A 238 20.60 19.14 16.54
C GLY A 238 20.42 18.12 17.66
N VAL A 239 20.67 16.83 17.42
CA VAL A 239 20.63 15.79 18.47
C VAL A 239 22.02 15.60 19.07
N THR A 240 22.09 15.66 20.41
CA THR A 240 23.30 15.31 21.17
C THR A 240 23.07 13.97 21.85
N ILE A 241 23.97 13.02 21.62
CA ILE A 241 23.88 11.67 22.17
C ILE A 241 24.91 11.53 23.28
N SER A 242 24.47 11.14 24.47
CA SER A 242 25.34 10.95 25.62
C SER A 242 26.17 9.65 25.59
N ARG A 243 25.67 8.63 24.88
CA ARG A 243 26.30 7.34 24.69
C ARG A 243 26.04 6.85 23.26
N ASN A 244 27.05 6.22 22.65
CA ASN A 244 26.87 5.59 21.34
C ASN A 244 25.83 4.46 21.42
N PRO A 245 24.69 4.55 20.73
CA PRO A 245 23.63 3.53 20.81
C PRO A 245 23.90 2.31 19.92
N ILE A 246 24.83 2.39 18.98
CA ILE A 246 25.07 1.33 17.97
C ILE A 246 26.57 1.00 17.81
N PRO A 247 27.30 0.75 18.93
CA PRO A 247 28.76 0.56 18.87
C PRO A 247 29.16 -0.64 18.01
N ASN A 248 28.41 -1.75 18.10
CA ASN A 248 28.69 -2.97 17.37
C ASN A 248 28.46 -2.80 15.86
N ILE A 249 27.40 -2.09 15.48
CA ILE A 249 27.12 -1.79 14.05
C ILE A 249 28.21 -0.90 13.47
N GLN A 250 28.67 0.10 14.22
CA GLN A 250 29.76 0.97 13.78
C GLN A 250 31.08 0.20 13.66
N ASP A 251 31.37 -0.73 14.55
CA ASP A 251 32.54 -1.61 14.46
C ASP A 251 32.46 -2.49 13.18
N ILE A 252 31.31 -3.12 12.93
CA ILE A 252 31.09 -3.90 11.70
C ILE A 252 31.29 -3.01 10.46
N LYS A 253 30.67 -1.83 10.44
CA LYS A 253 30.81 -0.87 9.32
C LYS A 253 32.27 -0.49 9.01
N SER A 254 33.13 -0.46 10.02
CA SER A 254 34.55 -0.14 9.85
C SER A 254 35.36 -1.26 9.19
N LYS A 255 34.85 -2.49 9.19
CA LYS A 255 35.54 -3.71 8.75
C LYS A 255 35.03 -4.27 7.44
N VAL A 256 33.85 -3.86 6.99
CA VAL A 256 33.19 -4.39 5.79
C VAL A 256 32.72 -3.27 4.88
N THR A 257 32.30 -3.63 3.66
CA THR A 257 31.68 -2.67 2.73
C THR A 257 30.43 -2.05 3.38
N SER A 258 30.42 -0.74 3.53
CA SER A 258 29.34 -0.01 4.15
C SER A 258 29.10 1.32 3.45
N GLY A 259 27.91 1.87 3.56
CA GLY A 259 27.56 3.15 2.97
C GLY A 259 26.15 3.59 3.33
N LEU A 260 25.72 4.68 2.74
CA LEU A 260 24.36 5.19 2.83
C LEU A 260 23.61 4.83 1.55
N MET A 261 22.40 4.37 1.70
CA MET A 261 21.47 4.14 0.61
C MET A 261 20.27 5.07 0.78
N LYS A 262 19.83 5.70 -0.32
CA LYS A 262 18.60 6.48 -0.29
C LYS A 262 17.43 5.55 -0.06
N SER A 263 16.63 5.85 0.94
CA SER A 263 15.36 5.16 1.18
C SER A 263 14.23 5.98 0.55
N ASP A 264 13.38 5.33 -0.24
CA ASP A 264 12.15 5.90 -0.75
C ASP A 264 10.95 5.64 0.21
N GLY A 265 11.18 4.91 1.30
CA GLY A 265 10.23 4.75 2.39
C GLY A 265 10.19 6.00 3.26
N TYR A 266 9.02 6.61 3.40
CA TYR A 266 8.79 7.76 4.25
C TYR A 266 7.70 7.44 5.27
N GLY A 267 8.09 7.33 6.53
CA GLY A 267 7.16 7.04 7.62
C GLY A 267 6.42 5.70 7.47
N GLY A 268 7.07 4.70 6.85
CA GLY A 268 6.52 3.40 6.52
C GLY A 268 6.89 2.97 5.09
N GLY A 269 6.22 1.92 4.58
CA GLY A 269 6.47 1.45 3.22
C GLY A 269 7.66 0.49 3.10
N THR A 270 7.99 -0.23 4.15
CA THR A 270 9.06 -1.24 4.21
C THR A 270 9.00 -2.21 3.03
N ALA A 271 7.79 -2.63 2.63
CA ALA A 271 7.59 -3.48 1.46
C ALA A 271 8.11 -2.88 0.13
N ASN A 272 8.19 -1.54 0.03
CA ASN A 272 8.79 -0.89 -1.13
C ASN A 272 10.31 -1.06 -1.15
N MET A 273 10.95 -1.10 0.01
CA MET A 273 12.39 -1.38 0.12
C MET A 273 12.69 -2.84 -0.19
N GLU A 274 11.85 -3.75 0.29
CA GLU A 274 11.93 -5.18 -0.07
C GLU A 274 11.83 -5.38 -1.58
N PHE A 275 10.80 -4.79 -2.22
CA PHE A 275 10.60 -4.87 -3.66
C PHE A 275 11.82 -4.38 -4.43
N GLN A 276 12.32 -3.18 -4.13
CA GLN A 276 13.47 -2.59 -4.82
C GLN A 276 14.74 -3.44 -4.63
N THR A 277 14.96 -3.96 -3.43
CA THR A 277 16.13 -4.77 -3.13
C THR A 277 16.07 -6.13 -3.84
N LEU A 278 14.91 -6.77 -3.86
CA LEU A 278 14.74 -8.08 -4.48
C LEU A 278 14.71 -8.02 -5.99
N THR A 279 14.06 -7.01 -6.57
CA THR A 279 13.86 -6.91 -8.03
C THR A 279 14.89 -6.05 -8.73
N GLY A 280 15.62 -5.21 -8.00
CA GLY A 280 16.51 -4.20 -8.60
C GLY A 280 15.78 -3.06 -9.31
N LEU A 281 14.46 -2.97 -9.21
CA LEU A 281 13.64 -1.95 -9.87
C LEU A 281 13.43 -0.75 -8.96
N PRO A 282 13.93 0.44 -9.31
CA PRO A 282 13.83 1.61 -8.46
C PRO A 282 12.41 2.18 -8.45
N PHE A 283 11.97 2.66 -7.31
CA PHE A 283 10.69 3.36 -7.14
C PHE A 283 10.60 4.62 -8.02
N TYR A 284 11.73 5.22 -8.33
CA TYR A 284 11.85 6.43 -9.14
C TYR A 284 11.10 6.39 -10.49
N ASN A 285 11.03 5.22 -11.12
CA ASN A 285 10.35 5.04 -12.40
C ASN A 285 8.85 4.79 -12.27
N ILE A 286 8.35 4.69 -11.05
CA ILE A 286 6.95 4.41 -10.75
C ILE A 286 6.20 5.73 -10.54
N SER A 287 4.92 5.75 -10.90
CA SER A 287 4.08 6.93 -10.69
C SER A 287 4.04 7.33 -9.21
N PRO A 288 4.12 8.65 -8.90
CA PRO A 288 4.01 9.14 -7.53
C PRO A 288 2.66 8.84 -6.86
N THR A 289 1.69 8.30 -7.59
CA THR A 289 0.38 7.89 -7.04
C THR A 289 0.39 6.46 -6.51
N VAL A 290 1.43 5.69 -6.80
CA VAL A 290 1.64 4.36 -6.23
C VAL A 290 2.20 4.49 -4.82
N SER A 291 1.51 3.91 -3.84
CA SER A 291 1.95 3.93 -2.45
C SER A 291 2.68 2.65 -2.06
N VAL A 292 2.22 1.50 -2.56
CA VAL A 292 2.73 0.18 -2.18
C VAL A 292 3.02 -0.65 -3.42
N LEU A 293 4.30 -0.91 -3.68
CA LEU A 293 4.72 -1.66 -4.87
C LEU A 293 4.19 -3.09 -4.88
N TYR A 294 4.11 -3.74 -3.73
CA TYR A 294 3.60 -5.11 -3.61
C TYR A 294 2.11 -5.24 -3.93
N SER A 295 1.30 -4.21 -3.63
CA SER A 295 -0.14 -4.23 -3.90
C SER A 295 -0.50 -3.65 -5.26
N ASP A 296 0.22 -2.62 -5.70
CA ASP A 296 -0.18 -1.80 -6.85
C ASP A 296 0.54 -2.19 -8.14
N VAL A 297 1.78 -2.66 -8.04
CA VAL A 297 2.69 -2.91 -9.18
C VAL A 297 2.97 -4.39 -9.36
N ALA A 298 3.52 -5.05 -8.34
CA ALA A 298 3.97 -6.43 -8.44
C ALA A 298 2.91 -7.41 -8.96
N PRO A 299 1.61 -7.31 -8.58
CA PRO A 299 0.59 -8.19 -9.13
C PRO A 299 0.38 -8.06 -10.65
N LYS A 300 0.74 -6.92 -11.23
CA LYS A 300 0.60 -6.64 -12.68
C LYS A 300 1.84 -7.05 -13.49
N MET A 301 2.96 -7.33 -12.82
CA MET A 301 4.20 -7.72 -13.48
C MET A 301 4.17 -9.20 -13.89
N GLN A 302 4.61 -9.48 -15.12
CA GLN A 302 4.79 -10.83 -15.62
C GLN A 302 5.97 -10.84 -16.62
N PRO A 303 7.08 -11.50 -16.30
CA PRO A 303 7.42 -12.16 -15.04
C PRO A 303 7.74 -11.17 -13.90
N LEU A 304 7.69 -11.62 -12.67
CA LEU A 304 8.25 -10.93 -11.51
C LEU A 304 9.62 -11.54 -11.21
N ILE A 305 10.68 -10.86 -11.62
CA ILE A 305 12.07 -11.34 -11.54
C ILE A 305 12.73 -10.81 -10.27
N SER A 306 13.52 -11.65 -9.61
CA SER A 306 14.22 -11.34 -8.38
C SER A 306 15.67 -11.84 -8.41
N ILE A 307 16.53 -11.19 -7.64
CA ILE A 307 17.90 -11.65 -7.39
C ILE A 307 17.92 -13.07 -6.77
N SER A 308 16.84 -13.47 -6.11
CA SER A 308 16.68 -14.81 -5.54
C SER A 308 16.48 -15.92 -6.59
N ASP A 309 16.25 -15.59 -7.86
CA ASP A 309 15.97 -16.57 -8.92
C ASP A 309 17.16 -17.47 -9.26
N SER A 310 18.35 -17.11 -8.76
CA SER A 310 19.53 -17.96 -8.83
C SER A 310 19.50 -19.15 -7.87
N PHE A 311 18.51 -19.22 -6.99
CA PHE A 311 18.35 -20.28 -5.98
C PHE A 311 17.11 -21.14 -6.28
N GLU A 312 17.25 -22.44 -5.98
CA GLU A 312 16.12 -23.36 -6.04
C GLU A 312 14.99 -22.91 -5.06
N PRO A 313 13.71 -23.04 -5.43
CA PRO A 313 12.59 -22.62 -4.56
C PRO A 313 12.68 -23.15 -3.13
N LYS A 314 13.03 -24.42 -2.95
CA LYS A 314 13.19 -25.08 -1.64
C LYS A 314 14.31 -24.50 -0.77
N ASN A 315 15.20 -23.71 -1.36
CA ASN A 315 16.34 -23.07 -0.71
C ASN A 315 16.10 -21.57 -0.51
N LYS A 316 14.89 -21.08 -0.80
CA LYS A 316 14.48 -19.68 -0.58
C LYS A 316 13.55 -19.60 0.61
N GLU A 317 13.90 -18.77 1.58
CA GLU A 317 13.14 -18.60 2.81
C GLU A 317 12.99 -17.12 3.16
N ILE A 318 11.78 -16.75 3.60
CA ILE A 318 11.54 -15.47 4.24
C ILE A 318 11.30 -15.67 5.74
N ILE A 319 11.92 -14.82 6.55
CA ILE A 319 11.71 -14.79 8.01
C ILE A 319 11.23 -13.40 8.40
N HIS A 320 9.97 -13.33 8.82
CA HIS A 320 9.33 -12.09 9.25
C HIS A 320 8.27 -12.41 10.31
N PHE A 321 8.60 -12.21 11.58
CA PHE A 321 7.69 -12.50 12.69
C PHE A 321 6.59 -11.46 12.86
N GLU A 322 5.86 -11.23 11.75
CA GLU A 322 4.63 -10.46 11.67
C GLU A 322 3.67 -11.21 10.75
N SER A 323 2.47 -10.69 10.57
CA SER A 323 1.48 -11.29 9.69
C SER A 323 1.94 -11.29 8.22
N LYS A 324 2.08 -12.46 7.63
CA LYS A 324 2.50 -12.64 6.24
C LYS A 324 1.57 -12.02 5.19
N ILE A 325 0.33 -11.71 5.59
CA ILE A 325 -0.65 -11.07 4.72
C ILE A 325 -0.46 -9.55 4.63
N ASN A 326 0.31 -8.94 5.54
CA ASN A 326 0.64 -7.52 5.47
C ASN A 326 1.39 -7.22 4.16
N TYR A 327 0.92 -6.20 3.42
CA TYR A 327 1.43 -5.85 2.08
C TYR A 327 1.28 -6.97 1.04
N SER A 328 0.43 -7.97 1.28
CA SER A 328 0.29 -9.16 0.42
C SER A 328 1.61 -9.94 0.26
N ARG A 329 2.47 -9.95 1.28
CA ARG A 329 3.76 -10.63 1.22
C ARG A 329 3.63 -12.11 0.90
N ASP A 330 2.65 -12.80 1.49
CA ASP A 330 2.35 -14.21 1.19
C ASP A 330 2.17 -14.46 -0.31
N VAL A 331 1.42 -13.60 -1.00
CA VAL A 331 1.19 -13.68 -2.45
C VAL A 331 2.47 -13.36 -3.23
N ILE A 332 3.18 -12.31 -2.84
CA ILE A 332 4.36 -11.85 -3.57
C ILE A 332 5.53 -12.82 -3.43
N TYR A 333 5.83 -13.28 -2.23
CA TYR A 333 6.92 -14.24 -2.02
C TYR A 333 6.61 -15.61 -2.62
N ASN A 334 5.34 -16.03 -2.67
CA ASN A 334 4.94 -17.19 -3.45
C ASN A 334 5.22 -17.02 -4.94
N ARG A 335 4.93 -15.84 -5.51
CA ARG A 335 5.26 -15.52 -6.91
C ARG A 335 6.75 -15.38 -7.20
N LEU A 336 7.55 -15.12 -6.17
CA LEU A 336 9.01 -15.14 -6.22
C LEU A 336 9.58 -16.53 -5.94
N ASP A 337 8.72 -17.55 -5.88
CA ASP A 337 9.06 -18.95 -5.63
C ASP A 337 9.80 -19.20 -4.31
N PHE A 338 9.43 -18.48 -3.24
CA PHE A 338 9.90 -18.80 -1.91
C PHE A 338 9.04 -19.95 -1.33
N ASP A 339 9.67 -21.06 -1.02
CA ASP A 339 9.00 -22.27 -0.54
C ASP A 339 8.60 -22.15 0.93
N LYS A 340 9.36 -21.39 1.73
CA LYS A 340 9.13 -21.27 3.15
C LYS A 340 8.97 -19.81 3.59
N PHE A 341 7.88 -19.54 4.35
CA PHE A 341 7.62 -18.27 4.99
C PHE A 341 7.42 -18.47 6.50
N VAL A 342 8.45 -18.15 7.27
CA VAL A 342 8.38 -18.12 8.73
C VAL A 342 7.76 -16.81 9.19
N SER A 343 6.64 -16.89 9.88
CA SER A 343 5.82 -15.76 10.31
C SER A 343 5.54 -15.81 11.82
N ILE A 344 4.73 -14.89 12.31
CA ILE A 344 4.26 -14.88 13.70
C ILE A 344 3.46 -16.15 14.06
N ASP A 345 2.88 -16.83 13.07
CA ASP A 345 2.15 -18.08 13.28
C ASP A 345 3.09 -19.20 13.76
N ASP A 346 4.37 -19.12 13.41
CA ASP A 346 5.41 -20.12 13.69
C ASP A 346 6.16 -19.84 15.01
N LYS A 347 5.71 -18.84 15.80
CA LYS A 347 6.37 -18.36 17.00
C LYS A 347 6.72 -19.44 18.03
N LYS A 348 5.90 -20.49 18.14
CA LYS A 348 6.16 -21.59 19.08
C LYS A 348 7.30 -22.48 18.60
N GLU A 349 7.37 -22.74 17.32
CA GLU A 349 8.41 -23.56 16.72
C GLU A 349 9.79 -22.91 16.86
N TYR A 350 9.84 -21.59 16.74
CA TYR A 350 11.08 -20.80 16.81
C TYR A 350 11.37 -20.25 18.21
N ASN A 351 10.54 -20.56 19.20
CA ASN A 351 10.71 -20.09 20.58
C ASN A 351 10.94 -18.57 20.67
N VAL A 352 10.03 -17.82 20.03
CA VAL A 352 10.16 -16.37 19.82
C VAL A 352 10.02 -15.60 21.14
N GLY A 353 11.01 -14.78 21.45
CA GLY A 353 10.98 -13.79 22.51
C GLY A 353 10.64 -12.40 21.99
N TYR A 354 10.21 -11.55 22.90
CA TYR A 354 9.78 -10.19 22.61
C TYR A 354 10.65 -9.17 23.30
N GLN A 355 10.85 -8.05 22.64
CA GLN A 355 11.32 -6.81 23.22
C GLN A 355 10.13 -5.86 23.25
N GLU A 356 9.65 -5.52 24.44
CA GLU A 356 8.40 -4.81 24.63
C GLU A 356 7.21 -5.53 23.94
N ILE A 357 6.63 -4.92 22.91
CA ILE A 357 5.47 -5.46 22.17
C ILE A 357 5.86 -6.18 20.88
N HIS A 358 7.08 -6.00 20.40
CA HIS A 358 7.54 -6.58 19.15
C HIS A 358 8.46 -7.76 19.34
N VAL A 359 8.53 -8.62 18.34
CA VAL A 359 9.49 -9.73 18.33
C VAL A 359 10.91 -9.18 18.31
N SER A 360 11.77 -9.68 19.20
CA SER A 360 13.16 -9.23 19.29
C SER A 360 13.97 -9.60 18.06
N ASP A 361 14.92 -8.75 17.68
CA ASP A 361 15.87 -9.01 16.61
C ASP A 361 16.67 -10.30 16.90
N GLN A 362 17.02 -10.54 18.17
CA GLN A 362 17.66 -11.78 18.60
C GLN A 362 16.86 -13.04 18.19
N SER A 363 15.54 -13.02 18.38
CA SER A 363 14.68 -14.14 17.96
C SER A 363 14.67 -14.32 16.46
N THR A 364 14.65 -13.22 15.71
CA THR A 364 14.69 -13.25 14.24
C THR A 364 16.01 -13.83 13.75
N TYR A 365 17.13 -13.40 14.30
CA TYR A 365 18.44 -13.95 13.92
C TYR A 365 18.62 -15.41 14.37
N ASN A 366 18.09 -15.81 15.53
CA ASN A 366 18.09 -17.20 15.96
C ASN A 366 17.31 -18.10 14.99
N ALA A 367 16.23 -17.60 14.41
CA ALA A 367 15.49 -18.35 13.38
C ALA A 367 16.33 -18.56 12.12
N VAL A 368 17.04 -17.53 11.66
CA VAL A 368 18.00 -17.67 10.54
C VAL A 368 19.04 -18.74 10.87
N LEU A 369 19.64 -18.69 12.05
CA LEU A 369 20.67 -19.66 12.47
C LEU A 369 20.12 -21.09 12.56
N LYS A 370 18.86 -21.25 12.97
CA LYS A 370 18.17 -22.55 13.05
C LYS A 370 18.00 -23.18 11.66
N ASP A 371 17.65 -22.39 10.67
CA ASP A 371 17.31 -22.86 9.32
C ASP A 371 18.52 -22.82 8.37
N LEU A 372 19.63 -22.25 8.82
CA LEU A 372 20.87 -22.22 8.05
C LEU A 372 21.45 -23.62 7.85
N ASN A 373 21.62 -24.03 6.62
CA ASN A 373 22.29 -25.26 6.26
C ASN A 373 23.57 -24.97 5.44
N PRO A 374 24.76 -25.07 6.05
CA PRO A 374 26.01 -24.73 5.39
C PRO A 374 26.40 -25.66 4.22
N LYS A 375 25.62 -26.71 3.98
CA LYS A 375 25.84 -27.64 2.87
C LYS A 375 24.98 -27.35 1.64
N GLN A 376 24.19 -26.27 1.69
CA GLN A 376 23.28 -25.90 0.61
C GLN A 376 23.44 -24.42 0.27
N SER A 377 23.22 -24.08 -0.98
CA SER A 377 23.00 -22.67 -1.36
C SER A 377 21.64 -22.23 -0.87
N GLN A 378 21.59 -21.16 -0.08
CA GLN A 378 20.33 -20.67 0.49
C GLN A 378 20.19 -19.16 0.26
N PHE A 379 18.96 -18.70 0.11
CA PHE A 379 18.62 -17.30 0.08
C PHE A 379 17.60 -16.99 1.19
N PHE A 380 17.97 -16.11 2.10
CA PHE A 380 17.10 -15.63 3.16
C PHE A 380 16.71 -14.16 2.91
N SER A 381 15.42 -13.88 2.95
CA SER A 381 14.87 -12.54 3.08
C SER A 381 14.38 -12.35 4.50
N VAL A 382 15.07 -11.52 5.27
CA VAL A 382 14.82 -11.35 6.72
C VAL A 382 14.34 -9.94 6.99
N ILE A 383 13.23 -9.81 7.72
CA ILE A 383 12.67 -8.51 8.12
C ILE A 383 12.47 -8.53 9.63
N THR A 384 13.15 -7.64 10.33
CA THR A 384 13.03 -7.55 11.79
C THR A 384 11.83 -6.70 12.20
N MET A 385 11.46 -6.74 13.48
CA MET A 385 10.32 -6.00 14.02
C MET A 385 10.60 -5.20 15.27
N GLN A 386 11.73 -5.42 15.94
CA GLN A 386 12.01 -4.85 17.27
C GLN A 386 11.85 -3.33 17.33
N ASN A 387 12.31 -2.63 16.31
CA ASN A 387 12.29 -1.18 16.25
C ASN A 387 11.06 -0.60 15.54
N HIS A 388 10.03 -1.41 15.29
CA HIS A 388 8.80 -0.95 14.64
C HIS A 388 7.93 -0.13 15.59
N ALA A 389 7.31 0.93 15.10
CA ALA A 389 6.30 1.69 15.85
C ALA A 389 5.04 0.82 16.12
N PRO A 390 4.26 1.09 17.20
CA PRO A 390 4.43 2.15 18.17
C PRO A 390 5.54 1.88 19.16
N PHE A 391 6.28 2.91 19.51
CA PHE A 391 7.27 2.82 20.58
C PHE A 391 6.54 2.91 21.92
N VAL A 392 6.84 2.00 22.82
CA VAL A 392 6.27 2.04 24.18
C VAL A 392 7.07 3.06 25.00
N ALA A 393 6.35 4.03 25.58
CA ALA A 393 6.96 4.94 26.54
C ALA A 393 7.23 4.15 27.83
N GLY A 394 8.47 3.80 28.10
CA GLY A 394 8.90 3.04 29.24
C GLY A 394 10.36 3.26 29.54
N GLU A 395 10.92 2.52 30.49
CA GLU A 395 12.33 2.50 30.79
C GLU A 395 13.16 2.37 29.52
N PRO A 396 14.29 3.08 29.39
CA PRO A 396 15.15 2.94 28.24
C PRO A 396 15.50 1.45 28.07
N SER A 397 15.04 0.82 27.02
CA SER A 397 15.52 -0.51 26.68
C SER A 397 17.03 -0.38 26.43
N ASP A 398 17.81 -1.24 27.04
CA ASP A 398 19.22 -1.39 26.71
C ASP A 398 19.31 -1.89 25.25
N VAL A 399 19.40 -0.96 24.32
CA VAL A 399 19.61 -1.24 22.90
C VAL A 399 21.06 -1.58 22.67
#